data_1d7d7de63f0dbc0d3a09105fdf1a1128
#
_entry.id   1d7d7de63f0dbc0d3a09105fdf1a1128
#
_cell.length_a   1.000
_cell.length_b   1.000
_cell.length_c   1.000
_cell.angle_alpha   90.00
_cell.angle_beta   90.00
_cell.angle_gamma   90.00
#
_symmetry.space_group_name_H-M   'P 1'
#
loop_
_entity.id
_entity.type
_entity.pdbx_description
1 polymer ?
#
loop_
_entity_poly.entity_id
_entity_poly.type
_entity_poly.pdbx_seq_one_letter_code
_entity_poly.pdbx_strand_id
1 'polypeptide(L)'
;MIKFEWNGVVFLITDLGGGKLEENIPLHAHAKGCYELHFVTGGKGILITDDKEIELKKDDFFITGPNIAHSQDFDKSNPIEDVFILIQVKDGSQKNYVSSVFLEHY
;
A
#
# COMPACT_ATOMS: atom_id res chain seq x y z
N MET A 1 -10.10 -9.47 -12.13
CA MET A 1 -8.66 -9.65 -11.84
C MET A 1 -7.84 -9.40 -13.09
N ILE A 2 -6.82 -8.59 -12.99
CA ILE A 2 -5.95 -8.24 -14.12
C ILE A 2 -4.61 -8.93 -13.89
N LYS A 3 -4.14 -9.66 -14.90
CA LYS A 3 -2.85 -10.34 -14.88
C LYS A 3 -1.92 -9.70 -15.90
N PHE A 4 -0.68 -9.43 -15.50
CA PHE A 4 0.35 -9.00 -16.43
C PHE A 4 1.70 -9.59 -16.05
N GLU A 5 2.59 -9.64 -17.01
CA GLU A 5 3.95 -10.13 -16.82
C GLU A 5 4.93 -9.06 -17.25
N TRP A 6 5.94 -8.85 -16.41
CA TRP A 6 6.99 -7.89 -16.71
C TRP A 6 8.31 -8.42 -16.16
N ASN A 7 9.29 -8.50 -17.03
CA ASN A 7 10.66 -8.88 -16.67
C ASN A 7 10.74 -10.23 -15.95
N GLY A 8 9.93 -11.20 -16.39
CA GLY A 8 9.89 -12.56 -15.82
C GLY A 8 9.06 -12.68 -14.55
N VAL A 9 8.41 -11.62 -14.11
CA VAL A 9 7.57 -11.63 -12.91
C VAL A 9 6.11 -11.52 -13.31
N VAL A 10 5.28 -12.39 -12.72
CA VAL A 10 3.83 -12.39 -12.94
C VAL A 10 3.16 -11.61 -11.83
N PHE A 11 2.38 -10.61 -12.20
CA PHE A 11 1.63 -9.75 -11.29
C PHE A 11 0.14 -9.95 -11.46
N LEU A 12 -0.59 -9.98 -10.36
CA LEU A 12 -2.05 -9.97 -10.36
C LEU A 12 -2.53 -8.72 -9.62
N ILE A 13 -3.35 -7.92 -10.29
CA ILE A 13 -4.10 -6.86 -9.61
C ILE A 13 -5.36 -7.52 -9.05
N THR A 14 -5.43 -7.67 -7.74
CA THR A 14 -6.51 -8.40 -7.09
C THR A 14 -7.62 -7.49 -6.59
N ASP A 15 -7.33 -6.21 -6.38
CA ASP A 15 -8.32 -5.24 -5.95
C ASP A 15 -7.92 -3.83 -6.33
N LEU A 16 -8.92 -3.00 -6.59
CA LEU A 16 -8.80 -1.57 -6.87
C LEU A 16 -9.89 -0.86 -6.09
N GLY A 17 -9.56 0.24 -5.47
CA GLY A 17 -10.55 0.98 -4.72
C GLY A 17 -10.11 2.40 -4.45
N GLY A 18 -10.94 3.11 -3.69
CA GLY A 18 -10.63 4.47 -3.29
C GLY A 18 -11.82 5.14 -2.64
N GLY A 19 -11.58 6.33 -2.14
CA GLY A 19 -12.56 7.14 -1.48
C GLY A 19 -12.00 7.76 -0.20
N LYS A 20 -12.90 8.38 0.56
CA LYS A 20 -12.55 8.95 1.86
C LYS A 20 -12.60 7.87 2.93
N LEU A 21 -11.62 7.87 3.83
CA LEU A 21 -11.66 7.01 5.00
C LEU A 21 -12.81 7.45 5.92
N GLU A 22 -13.63 6.49 6.32
CA GLU A 22 -14.72 6.70 7.28
C GLU A 22 -14.31 6.27 8.68
N GLU A 23 -13.34 5.35 8.77
CA GLU A 23 -12.83 4.80 10.01
C GLU A 23 -11.31 4.68 9.91
N ASN A 24 -10.63 4.74 11.05
CA ASN A 24 -9.20 4.44 11.11
C ASN A 24 -8.95 2.99 10.70
N ILE A 25 -7.87 2.77 9.98
CA ILE A 25 -7.46 1.42 9.57
C ILE A 25 -6.61 0.85 10.70
N PRO A 26 -7.05 -0.26 11.33
CA PRO A 26 -6.32 -0.84 12.44
C PRO A 26 -5.01 -1.48 11.98
N LEU A 27 -4.15 -1.74 12.95
CA LEU A 27 -2.86 -2.40 12.69
C LEU A 27 -3.09 -3.74 11.99
N HIS A 28 -2.43 -3.92 10.86
CA HIS A 28 -2.49 -5.15 10.07
C HIS A 28 -1.24 -5.29 9.22
N ALA A 29 -1.07 -6.46 8.62
CA ALA A 29 0.01 -6.72 7.67
C ALA A 29 -0.54 -7.54 6.51
N HIS A 30 0.07 -7.36 5.33
CA HIS A 30 -0.31 -8.12 4.14
C HIS A 30 0.43 -9.45 4.08
N ALA A 31 -0.16 -10.41 3.37
CA ALA A 31 0.45 -11.71 3.16
C ALA A 31 1.68 -11.61 2.26
N LYS A 32 2.51 -12.66 2.31
CA LYS A 32 3.69 -12.77 1.47
C LYS A 32 3.33 -12.58 -0.01
N GLY A 33 4.09 -11.74 -0.69
CA GLY A 33 3.88 -11.45 -2.11
C GLY A 33 2.78 -10.44 -2.40
N CYS A 34 2.10 -9.92 -1.39
CA CYS A 34 1.04 -8.93 -1.56
C CYS A 34 1.56 -7.52 -1.23
N TYR A 35 1.27 -6.58 -2.13
CA TYR A 35 1.67 -5.18 -2.02
C TYR A 35 0.46 -4.31 -2.27
N GLU A 36 0.33 -3.26 -1.47
CA GLU A 36 -0.73 -2.28 -1.65
C GLU A 36 -0.11 -0.92 -1.95
N LEU A 37 -0.47 -0.36 -3.10
CA LEU A 37 -0.01 0.95 -3.55
C LEU A 37 -1.10 1.96 -3.27
N HIS A 38 -0.74 3.06 -2.62
CA HIS A 38 -1.68 4.13 -2.26
C HIS A 38 -1.25 5.44 -2.88
N PHE A 39 -2.25 6.15 -3.43
CA PHE A 39 -2.08 7.50 -3.96
C PHE A 39 -3.04 8.40 -3.18
N VAL A 40 -2.51 9.32 -2.40
CA VAL A 40 -3.34 10.23 -1.61
C VAL A 40 -3.83 11.36 -2.49
N THR A 41 -5.15 11.48 -2.63
CA THR A 41 -5.78 12.49 -3.49
C THR A 41 -6.30 13.68 -2.70
N GLY A 42 -6.38 13.59 -1.38
CA GLY A 42 -6.83 14.69 -0.54
C GLY A 42 -6.82 14.32 0.94
N GLY A 43 -7.15 15.30 1.76
CA GLY A 43 -7.24 15.10 3.20
C GLY A 43 -5.90 15.05 3.91
N LYS A 44 -5.95 14.65 5.18
CA LYS A 44 -4.78 14.49 6.05
C LYS A 44 -4.91 13.23 6.89
N GLY A 45 -3.78 12.58 7.09
CA GLY A 45 -3.73 11.40 7.94
C GLY A 45 -2.31 11.06 8.35
N ILE A 46 -2.17 9.92 9.00
CA ILE A 46 -0.89 9.40 9.49
C ILE A 46 -0.81 7.92 9.16
N LEU A 47 0.28 7.52 8.52
CA LEU A 47 0.64 6.11 8.37
C LEU A 47 1.57 5.74 9.52
N ILE A 48 1.21 4.71 10.27
CA ILE A 48 1.96 4.26 11.42
C ILE A 48 2.54 2.89 11.12
N THR A 49 3.86 2.77 11.22
CA THR A 49 4.58 1.50 11.12
C THR A 49 5.27 1.22 12.45
N ASP A 50 5.98 0.08 12.56
CA ASP A 50 6.62 -0.32 13.82
C ASP A 50 7.59 0.71 14.38
N ASP A 51 8.27 1.46 13.51
CA ASP A 51 9.36 2.33 13.90
C ASP A 51 9.14 3.80 13.57
N LYS A 52 8.02 4.15 12.96
CA LYS A 52 7.80 5.56 12.57
C LYS A 52 6.34 5.92 12.31
N GLU A 53 6.08 7.21 12.35
CA GLU A 53 4.84 7.83 11.94
C GLU A 53 5.13 8.75 10.75
N ILE A 54 4.32 8.63 9.70
CA ILE A 54 4.49 9.41 8.47
C ILE A 54 3.20 10.18 8.22
N GLU A 55 3.31 11.50 8.16
CA GLU A 55 2.18 12.34 7.77
C GLU A 55 1.84 12.10 6.31
N LEU A 56 0.54 11.97 6.03
CA LEU A 56 0.00 11.80 4.68
C LEU A 56 -0.78 13.05 4.27
N LYS A 57 -0.54 13.51 3.06
CA LYS A 57 -1.22 14.65 2.46
C LYS A 57 -1.41 14.43 0.98
N LYS A 58 -2.19 15.28 0.34
CA LYS A 58 -2.42 15.23 -1.10
C LYS A 58 -1.11 15.12 -1.87
N ASP A 59 -1.14 14.29 -2.90
CA ASP A 59 -0.04 13.96 -3.81
C ASP A 59 1.01 13.01 -3.21
N ASP A 60 0.83 12.55 -1.99
CA ASP A 60 1.70 11.52 -1.44
C ASP A 60 1.39 10.15 -2.04
N PHE A 61 2.44 9.37 -2.19
CA PHE A 61 2.37 7.98 -2.63
C PHE A 61 3.11 7.12 -1.63
N PHE A 62 2.53 5.97 -1.30
CA PHE A 62 3.23 5.00 -0.45
C PHE A 62 2.85 3.57 -0.81
N ILE A 63 3.73 2.66 -0.46
CA ILE A 63 3.56 1.22 -0.68
C ILE A 63 3.63 0.53 0.66
N THR A 64 2.64 -0.32 0.95
CA THR A 64 2.69 -1.23 2.09
C THR A 64 2.88 -2.63 1.55
N GLY A 65 3.92 -3.28 2.02
CA GLY A 65 4.31 -4.59 1.53
C GLY A 65 4.03 -5.72 2.51
N PRO A 66 4.47 -6.94 2.16
CA PRO A 66 4.25 -8.08 3.01
C PRO A 66 5.05 -7.99 4.31
N ASN A 67 4.49 -8.56 5.38
CA ASN A 67 5.13 -8.70 6.70
C ASN A 67 5.51 -7.38 7.39
N ILE A 68 4.98 -6.26 6.93
CA ILE A 68 5.17 -4.97 7.60
C ILE A 68 3.82 -4.56 8.19
N ALA A 69 3.76 -4.59 9.52
CA ALA A 69 2.57 -4.16 10.22
C ALA A 69 2.41 -2.65 10.11
N HIS A 70 1.21 -2.20 9.76
CA HIS A 70 0.92 -0.80 9.59
C HIS A 70 -0.53 -0.49 9.94
N SER A 71 -0.79 0.76 10.27
CA SER A 71 -2.13 1.28 10.50
C SER A 71 -2.24 2.69 9.93
N GLN A 72 -3.45 3.16 9.76
CA GLN A 72 -3.70 4.52 9.29
C GLN A 72 -4.71 5.21 10.19
N ASP A 73 -4.36 6.41 10.62
CA ASP A 73 -5.25 7.33 11.29
C ASP A 73 -5.50 8.53 10.38
N PHE A 74 -6.58 9.26 10.62
CA PHE A 74 -6.90 10.43 9.82
C PHE A 74 -7.54 11.52 10.67
N ASP A 75 -7.45 12.75 10.19
CA ASP A 75 -8.14 13.90 10.76
C ASP A 75 -9.62 13.84 10.39
N LYS A 76 -10.50 13.70 11.37
CA LYS A 76 -11.95 13.60 11.12
C LYS A 76 -12.53 14.84 10.47
N SER A 77 -11.91 15.99 10.65
CA SER A 77 -12.35 17.25 10.01
C SER A 77 -11.87 17.35 8.56
N ASN A 78 -10.87 16.53 8.17
CA ASN A 78 -10.31 16.53 6.83
C ASN A 78 -9.83 15.10 6.49
N PRO A 79 -10.77 14.16 6.31
CA PRO A 79 -10.41 12.74 6.15
C PRO A 79 -9.52 12.50 4.95
N ILE A 80 -8.60 11.55 5.11
CA ILE A 80 -7.75 11.11 4.01
C ILE A 80 -8.63 10.57 2.87
N GLU A 81 -8.28 10.94 1.66
CA GLU A 81 -8.89 10.40 0.44
C GLU A 81 -7.78 9.79 -0.39
N ASP A 82 -7.95 8.56 -0.80
CA ASP A 82 -6.93 7.89 -1.59
C ASP A 82 -7.51 6.99 -2.68
N VAL A 83 -6.62 6.54 -3.55
CA VAL A 83 -6.85 5.46 -4.50
C VAL A 83 -5.82 4.40 -4.21
N PHE A 84 -6.25 3.14 -4.17
CA PHE A 84 -5.32 2.05 -3.90
C PHE A 84 -5.39 0.94 -4.96
N ILE A 85 -4.27 0.24 -5.11
CA ILE A 85 -4.13 -0.92 -5.99
C ILE A 85 -3.50 -2.03 -5.16
N LEU A 86 -4.17 -3.17 -5.08
CA LEU A 86 -3.63 -4.35 -4.40
C LEU A 86 -3.06 -5.31 -5.45
N ILE A 87 -1.77 -5.59 -5.32
CA ILE A 87 -1.01 -6.41 -6.28
C ILE A 87 -0.45 -7.64 -5.58
N GLN A 88 -0.60 -8.79 -6.22
CA GLN A 88 0.04 -10.03 -5.79
C GLN A 88 1.12 -10.44 -6.80
N VAL A 89 2.31 -10.74 -6.31
CA VAL A 89 3.41 -11.29 -7.10
C VAL A 89 3.32 -12.81 -7.05
N LYS A 90 3.18 -13.43 -8.22
CA LYS A 90 2.96 -14.87 -8.34
C LYS A 90 4.22 -15.68 -8.60
N ASP A 91 5.13 -15.15 -9.39
CA ASP A 91 6.34 -15.88 -9.73
C ASP A 91 7.36 -15.83 -8.61
N GLY A 92 7.85 -16.99 -8.19
CA GLY A 92 8.78 -17.11 -7.09
C GLY A 92 10.19 -16.66 -7.39
N SER A 93 10.66 -16.77 -8.64
CA SER A 93 12.07 -16.55 -8.96
C SER A 93 12.54 -15.10 -8.81
N GLN A 94 11.63 -14.14 -8.98
CA GLN A 94 11.92 -12.70 -8.92
C GLN A 94 11.34 -12.01 -7.69
N LYS A 95 10.73 -12.74 -6.78
CA LYS A 95 10.05 -12.16 -5.60
C LYS A 95 10.99 -11.34 -4.72
N ASN A 96 12.21 -11.82 -4.50
CA ASN A 96 13.17 -11.11 -3.65
C ASN A 96 13.57 -9.78 -4.24
N TYR A 97 13.75 -9.74 -5.57
CA TYR A 97 14.06 -8.48 -6.26
C TYR A 97 12.91 -7.48 -6.15
N VAL A 98 11.69 -7.94 -6.40
CA VAL A 98 10.50 -7.06 -6.32
C VAL A 98 10.32 -6.53 -4.90
N SER A 99 10.45 -7.38 -3.89
CA SER A 99 10.35 -6.98 -2.49
C SER A 99 11.41 -5.95 -2.11
N SER A 100 12.65 -6.17 -2.55
CA SER A 100 13.76 -5.25 -2.29
C SER A 100 13.51 -3.87 -2.89
N VAL A 101 13.09 -3.82 -4.16
CA VAL A 101 12.80 -2.56 -4.84
C VAL A 101 11.65 -1.80 -4.14
N PHE A 102 10.58 -2.49 -3.78
CA PHE A 102 9.46 -1.85 -3.09
C PHE A 102 9.84 -1.33 -1.71
N LEU A 103 10.66 -2.07 -0.98
CA LEU A 103 11.11 -1.65 0.35
C LEU A 103 12.04 -0.43 0.30
N GLU A 104 12.81 -0.26 -0.76
CA GLU A 104 13.64 0.94 -0.94
C GLU A 104 12.83 2.23 -1.06
N HIS A 105 11.58 2.11 -1.50
CA HIS A 105 10.67 3.25 -1.71
C HIS A 105 9.61 3.36 -0.61
N TYR A 106 9.73 2.56 0.39
CA TYR A 106 8.75 2.48 1.49
C TYR A 106 8.87 3.60 2.54
#